data_63bf0035ba827cc5092d5ce2b841aa20
#
_entry.id   63bf0035ba827cc5092d5ce2b841aa20
#
_cell.length_a   1.000
_cell.length_b   1.000
_cell.length_c   1.000
_cell.angle_alpha   90.00
_cell.angle_beta   90.00
_cell.angle_gamma   90.00
#
_symmetry.space_group_name_H-M   'P 1'
#
loop_
_entity.id
_entity.type
_entity.pdbx_description
1 polymer ?
#
loop_
_entity_poly.entity_id
_entity_poly.type
_entity_poly.pdbx_seq_one_letter_code
_entity_poly.pdbx_strand_id
1 'polypeptide(L)'
;MGLSLWETLKIMNNYIPLKDSVGIALVSSTVNYFVSSGGVSGFAVRAHLLSKRHVPYSICITSSVVLTALIYLVLDAIIFLGFFMQFVKTGEFTGSLIEGLIGAILLFLLSLFFVTILYHHEFRNKWAVRIYHLLNNFLYIFSKKEIPQEDFKNFESQLNEGIIKIHERKYELPKVVLYVALDWISNILILFFAFKAVSVKISFAKLVIGFAFGMIMTIIPILPGGLGAMEAAMATAYFHMDIAWEKAIVAVLIFRVFYYLIPSIISIFVYFGLKISEPKFRYEKFIKNMGKTHKHKENINYDI
;
A
#
# COMPACT_ATOMS: atom_id res chain seq x y z
N MET A 1 6.48 4.18 2.35
CA MET A 1 5.79 3.52 1.20
C MET A 1 6.44 3.82 -0.16
N GLY A 2 6.69 5.07 -0.58
CA GLY A 2 7.25 5.37 -1.90
C GLY A 2 8.64 4.80 -2.16
N LEU A 3 9.53 4.83 -1.17
CA LEU A 3 10.86 4.21 -1.25
C LEU A 3 10.80 2.69 -1.36
N SER A 4 9.88 2.05 -0.63
CA SER A 4 9.70 0.59 -0.72
C SER A 4 9.17 0.17 -2.08
N LEU A 5 8.23 0.92 -2.68
CA LEU A 5 7.76 0.69 -4.06
C LEU A 5 8.90 0.85 -5.06
N TRP A 6 9.68 1.91 -4.95
CA TRP A 6 10.80 2.20 -5.84
C TRP A 6 11.86 1.09 -5.82
N GLU A 7 12.27 0.63 -4.65
CA GLU A 7 13.25 -0.45 -4.49
C GLU A 7 12.69 -1.79 -5.01
N THR A 8 11.40 -2.09 -4.73
CA THR A 8 10.77 -3.31 -5.25
C THR A 8 10.75 -3.33 -6.79
N LEU A 9 10.43 -2.21 -7.43
CA LEU A 9 10.46 -2.12 -8.89
C LEU A 9 11.88 -2.30 -9.45
N LYS A 10 12.91 -1.77 -8.77
CA LYS A 10 14.32 -1.97 -9.14
C LYS A 10 14.74 -3.43 -9.07
N ILE A 11 14.33 -4.16 -8.02
CA ILE A 11 14.56 -5.61 -7.91
C ILE A 11 14.01 -6.34 -9.14
N MET A 12 12.88 -5.88 -9.67
CA MET A 12 12.24 -6.44 -10.86
C MET A 12 12.74 -5.85 -12.18
N ASN A 13 13.89 -5.15 -12.18
CA ASN A 13 14.50 -4.48 -13.34
C ASN A 13 13.59 -3.44 -14.03
N ASN A 14 12.70 -2.82 -13.25
CA ASN A 14 11.83 -1.73 -13.71
C ASN A 14 12.20 -0.43 -13.01
N TYR A 15 12.61 0.58 -13.78
CA TYR A 15 13.13 1.82 -13.25
C TYR A 15 12.16 2.97 -13.53
N ILE A 16 11.69 3.61 -12.46
CA ILE A 16 10.93 4.86 -12.53
C ILE A 16 11.62 5.93 -11.67
N PRO A 17 11.42 7.22 -11.96
CA PRO A 17 11.94 8.27 -11.09
C PRO A 17 11.40 8.12 -9.66
N LEU A 18 12.27 8.36 -8.66
CA LEU A 18 11.87 8.26 -7.24
C LEU A 18 10.67 9.14 -6.91
N LYS A 19 10.64 10.37 -7.44
CA LYS A 19 9.50 11.29 -7.26
C LYS A 19 8.18 10.70 -7.73
N ASP A 20 8.19 9.95 -8.84
CA ASP A 20 7.01 9.31 -9.40
C ASP A 20 6.57 8.14 -8.52
N SER A 21 7.52 7.34 -8.02
CA SER A 21 7.25 6.25 -7.10
C SER A 21 6.61 6.75 -5.80
N VAL A 22 7.17 7.81 -5.21
CA VAL A 22 6.63 8.44 -3.99
C VAL A 22 5.23 8.99 -4.25
N GLY A 23 5.04 9.70 -5.37
CA GLY A 23 3.74 10.25 -5.75
C GLY A 23 2.69 9.15 -5.99
N ILE A 24 3.05 8.08 -6.72
CA ILE A 24 2.15 6.95 -6.99
C ILE A 24 1.77 6.24 -5.68
N ALA A 25 2.73 6.02 -4.79
CA ALA A 25 2.45 5.42 -3.49
C ALA A 25 1.50 6.28 -2.66
N LEU A 26 1.71 7.61 -2.60
CA LEU A 26 0.86 8.54 -1.87
C LEU A 26 -0.56 8.55 -2.43
N VAL A 27 -0.73 8.72 -3.74
CA VAL A 27 -2.05 8.76 -4.39
C VAL A 27 -2.79 7.44 -4.22
N SER A 28 -2.11 6.30 -4.43
CA SER A 28 -2.74 4.98 -4.29
C SER A 28 -3.16 4.68 -2.84
N SER A 29 -2.36 5.08 -1.86
CA SER A 29 -2.72 4.94 -0.44
C SER A 29 -3.92 5.82 -0.08
N THR A 30 -3.95 7.05 -0.56
CA THR A 30 -5.08 7.96 -0.35
C THR A 30 -6.38 7.41 -0.94
N VAL A 31 -6.36 6.93 -2.19
CA VAL A 31 -7.56 6.33 -2.80
C VAL A 31 -8.03 5.12 -2.01
N ASN A 32 -7.11 4.32 -1.48
CA ASN A 32 -7.45 3.18 -0.63
C ASN A 32 -8.16 3.59 0.68
N TYR A 33 -7.87 4.78 1.20
CA TYR A 33 -8.57 5.30 2.37
C TYR A 33 -9.99 5.79 2.05
N PHE A 34 -10.22 6.39 0.87
CA PHE A 34 -11.53 6.91 0.50
C PHE A 34 -12.48 5.84 -0.07
N VAL A 35 -11.93 4.83 -0.74
CA VAL A 35 -12.72 3.77 -1.36
C VAL A 35 -12.61 2.50 -0.53
N SER A 36 -13.68 2.19 0.19
CA SER A 36 -13.76 1.01 1.05
C SER A 36 -13.81 -0.28 0.21
N SER A 37 -12.66 -0.82 -0.12
CA SER A 37 -12.50 -1.97 -1.01
C SER A 37 -11.52 -3.02 -0.50
N GLY A 38 -11.16 -2.97 0.79
CA GLY A 38 -10.16 -3.89 1.36
C GLY A 38 -8.78 -3.80 0.71
N GLY A 39 -8.39 -2.62 0.20
CA GLY A 39 -7.08 -2.42 -0.44
C GLY A 39 -7.09 -2.48 -1.97
N VAL A 40 -8.16 -3.00 -2.59
CA VAL A 40 -8.24 -3.22 -4.05
C VAL A 40 -8.19 -1.91 -4.83
N SER A 41 -8.82 -0.84 -4.35
CA SER A 41 -8.84 0.46 -5.02
C SER A 41 -7.46 1.09 -5.12
N GLY A 42 -6.70 1.10 -4.02
CA GLY A 42 -5.32 1.59 -4.01
C GLY A 42 -4.40 0.77 -4.90
N PHE A 43 -4.59 -0.55 -4.92
CA PHE A 43 -3.89 -1.45 -5.82
C PHE A 43 -4.19 -1.12 -7.30
N ALA A 44 -5.45 -0.97 -7.68
CA ALA A 44 -5.86 -0.66 -9.05
C ALA A 44 -5.30 0.69 -9.52
N VAL A 45 -5.36 1.72 -8.67
CA VAL A 45 -4.78 3.04 -8.97
C VAL A 45 -3.27 2.97 -9.12
N ARG A 46 -2.58 2.22 -8.26
CA ARG A 46 -1.12 2.01 -8.36
C ARG A 46 -0.77 1.35 -9.69
N ALA A 47 -1.45 0.27 -10.04
CA ALA A 47 -1.23 -0.43 -11.30
C ALA A 47 -1.49 0.48 -12.51
N HIS A 48 -2.58 1.26 -12.49
CA HIS A 48 -2.89 2.22 -13.55
C HIS A 48 -1.80 3.30 -13.69
N LEU A 49 -1.36 3.92 -12.60
CA LEU A 49 -0.34 4.97 -12.63
C LEU A 49 1.04 4.44 -13.03
N LEU A 50 1.39 3.21 -12.66
CA LEU A 50 2.62 2.55 -13.09
C LEU A 50 2.57 2.17 -14.56
N SER A 51 1.45 1.64 -15.08
CA SER A 51 1.29 1.29 -16.49
C SER A 51 1.44 2.51 -17.41
N LYS A 52 1.00 3.69 -16.95
CA LYS A 52 1.24 4.98 -17.62
C LYS A 52 2.72 5.37 -17.71
N ARG A 53 3.59 4.70 -16.98
CA ARG A 53 5.05 4.85 -16.99
C ARG A 53 5.76 3.68 -17.67
N HIS A 54 5.03 2.95 -18.53
CA HIS A 54 5.51 1.79 -19.27
C HIS A 54 5.98 0.62 -18.37
N VAL A 55 5.55 0.56 -17.11
CA VAL A 55 5.77 -0.62 -16.28
C VAL A 55 4.74 -1.69 -16.69
N PRO A 56 5.17 -2.92 -17.03
CA PRO A 56 4.26 -4.02 -17.37
C PRO A 56 3.24 -4.28 -16.28
N TYR A 57 2.01 -4.59 -16.65
CA TYR A 57 0.91 -4.75 -15.69
C TYR A 57 1.16 -5.88 -14.68
N SER A 58 1.79 -6.95 -15.14
CA SER A 58 2.24 -8.07 -14.29
C SER A 58 3.23 -7.63 -13.21
N ILE A 59 4.19 -6.76 -13.57
CA ILE A 59 5.15 -6.19 -12.62
C ILE A 59 4.44 -5.28 -11.60
N CYS A 60 3.44 -4.52 -12.05
CA CYS A 60 2.61 -3.71 -11.15
C CYS A 60 1.90 -4.59 -10.10
N ILE A 61 1.35 -5.72 -10.52
CA ILE A 61 0.68 -6.66 -9.64
C ILE A 61 1.68 -7.35 -8.72
N THR A 62 2.75 -7.92 -9.27
CA THR A 62 3.77 -8.61 -8.46
C THR A 62 4.36 -7.68 -7.40
N SER A 63 4.77 -6.46 -7.77
CA SER A 63 5.31 -5.48 -6.83
C SER A 63 4.32 -5.12 -5.73
N SER A 64 3.03 -5.02 -6.06
CA SER A 64 1.99 -4.72 -5.08
C SER A 64 1.74 -5.89 -4.12
N VAL A 65 1.71 -7.13 -4.61
CA VAL A 65 1.58 -8.32 -3.76
C VAL A 65 2.77 -8.46 -2.81
N VAL A 66 4.00 -8.31 -3.33
CA VAL A 66 5.23 -8.34 -2.51
C VAL A 66 5.20 -7.27 -1.43
N LEU A 67 4.89 -6.02 -1.81
CA LEU A 67 4.81 -4.93 -0.85
C LEU A 67 3.73 -5.16 0.19
N THR A 68 2.55 -5.64 -0.20
CA THR A 68 1.46 -5.94 0.74
C THR A 68 1.88 -7.01 1.73
N ALA A 69 2.52 -8.09 1.27
CA ALA A 69 3.06 -9.13 2.15
C ALA A 69 4.06 -8.54 3.16
N LEU A 70 5.03 -7.74 2.70
CA LEU A 70 6.06 -7.14 3.55
C LEU A 70 5.47 -6.10 4.53
N ILE A 71 4.48 -5.31 4.09
CA ILE A 71 3.79 -4.33 4.92
C ILE A 71 3.12 -5.02 6.12
N TYR A 72 2.37 -6.09 5.88
CA TYR A 72 1.70 -6.82 6.95
C TYR A 72 2.69 -7.60 7.81
N LEU A 73 3.70 -8.27 7.24
CA LEU A 73 4.71 -8.98 8.03
C LEU A 73 5.47 -8.07 8.99
N VAL A 74 5.86 -6.87 8.55
CA VAL A 74 6.55 -5.90 9.40
C VAL A 74 5.60 -5.35 10.46
N LEU A 75 4.35 -5.06 10.10
CA LEU A 75 3.32 -4.64 11.05
C LEU A 75 3.10 -5.70 12.13
N ASP A 76 2.93 -6.97 11.71
CA ASP A 76 2.76 -8.10 12.63
C ASP A 76 3.93 -8.21 13.60
N ALA A 77 5.16 -8.12 13.10
CA ALA A 77 6.35 -8.17 13.95
C ALA A 77 6.35 -7.05 15.02
N ILE A 78 5.95 -5.84 14.65
CA ILE A 78 5.83 -4.70 15.59
C ILE A 78 4.70 -4.96 16.59
N ILE A 79 3.56 -5.46 16.16
CA ILE A 79 2.40 -5.78 17.01
C ILE A 79 2.78 -6.88 18.02
N PHE A 80 3.38 -7.98 17.55
CA PHE A 80 3.82 -9.06 18.44
C PHE A 80 4.87 -8.58 19.46
N LEU A 81 5.79 -7.70 19.04
CA LEU A 81 6.74 -7.07 19.97
C LEU A 81 6.00 -6.24 21.05
N GLY A 82 4.98 -5.48 20.68
CA GLY A 82 4.16 -4.72 21.63
C GLY A 82 3.46 -5.62 22.64
N PHE A 83 2.83 -6.71 22.19
CA PHE A 83 2.18 -7.70 23.07
C PHE A 83 3.21 -8.40 23.97
N PHE A 84 4.34 -8.82 23.43
CA PHE A 84 5.42 -9.43 24.19
C PHE A 84 5.94 -8.51 25.32
N MET A 85 6.21 -7.24 24.99
CA MET A 85 6.64 -6.25 26.00
C MET A 85 5.59 -6.02 27.08
N GLN A 86 4.31 -6.01 26.72
CA GLN A 86 3.22 -5.89 27.71
C GLN A 86 3.15 -7.12 28.60
N PHE A 87 3.20 -8.32 28.04
CA PHE A 87 3.21 -9.56 28.80
C PHE A 87 4.39 -9.65 29.78
N VAL A 88 5.60 -9.32 29.33
CA VAL A 88 6.79 -9.30 30.23
C VAL A 88 6.62 -8.31 31.38
N LYS A 89 5.89 -7.21 31.16
CA LYS A 89 5.66 -6.19 32.20
C LYS A 89 4.57 -6.57 33.19
N THR A 90 3.49 -7.20 32.74
CA THR A 90 2.31 -7.50 33.60
C THR A 90 2.30 -8.92 34.15
N GLY A 91 2.94 -9.86 33.48
CA GLY A 91 2.91 -11.29 33.81
C GLY A 91 1.56 -11.97 33.53
N GLU A 92 0.54 -11.23 33.11
CA GLU A 92 -0.82 -11.71 32.93
C GLU A 92 -1.39 -11.42 31.55
N PHE A 93 -2.20 -12.35 31.04
CA PHE A 93 -3.02 -12.14 29.85
C PHE A 93 -4.40 -11.61 30.30
N THR A 94 -4.62 -10.31 30.17
CA THR A 94 -5.95 -9.73 30.36
C THR A 94 -6.85 -10.02 29.16
N GLY A 95 -8.21 -9.99 29.36
CA GLY A 95 -9.16 -10.25 28.26
C GLY A 95 -8.91 -9.36 27.02
N SER A 96 -8.63 -8.08 27.22
CA SER A 96 -8.31 -7.15 26.13
C SER A 96 -7.00 -7.49 25.38
N LEU A 97 -6.01 -8.07 26.07
CA LEU A 97 -4.79 -8.56 25.43
C LEU A 97 -5.07 -9.80 24.57
N ILE A 98 -5.94 -10.69 25.03
CA ILE A 98 -6.35 -11.88 24.27
C ILE A 98 -7.09 -11.47 22.99
N GLU A 99 -8.05 -10.56 23.07
CA GLU A 99 -8.79 -10.03 21.91
C GLU A 99 -7.85 -9.39 20.89
N GLY A 100 -6.92 -8.57 21.35
CA GLY A 100 -5.91 -7.94 20.48
C GLY A 100 -4.96 -8.97 19.86
N LEU A 101 -4.58 -10.02 20.59
CA LEU A 101 -3.76 -11.12 20.09
C LEU A 101 -4.49 -11.92 19.01
N ILE A 102 -5.78 -12.18 19.17
CA ILE A 102 -6.61 -12.83 18.13
C ILE A 102 -6.58 -11.97 16.84
N GLY A 103 -6.77 -10.64 16.96
CA GLY A 103 -6.66 -9.73 15.84
C GLY A 103 -5.28 -9.77 15.17
N ALA A 104 -4.21 -9.79 15.95
CA ALA A 104 -2.85 -9.91 15.43
C ALA A 104 -2.62 -11.25 14.69
N ILE A 105 -3.16 -12.35 15.21
CA ILE A 105 -3.11 -13.67 14.54
C ILE A 105 -3.87 -13.62 13.22
N LEU A 106 -5.02 -12.96 13.14
CA LEU A 106 -5.75 -12.80 11.87
C LEU A 106 -4.95 -12.00 10.84
N LEU A 107 -4.27 -10.93 11.25
CA LEU A 107 -3.36 -10.17 10.38
C LEU A 107 -2.21 -11.04 9.90
N PHE A 108 -1.62 -11.83 10.80
CA PHE A 108 -0.53 -12.76 10.46
C PHE A 108 -0.99 -13.81 9.45
N LEU A 109 -2.18 -14.37 9.60
CA LEU A 109 -2.74 -15.31 8.63
C LEU A 109 -2.96 -14.66 7.26
N LEU A 110 -3.34 -13.38 7.23
CA LEU A 110 -3.47 -12.61 6.00
C LEU A 110 -2.11 -12.38 5.35
N SER A 111 -1.07 -12.02 6.11
CA SER A 111 0.29 -11.87 5.58
C SER A 111 0.85 -13.19 5.05
N LEU A 112 0.59 -14.30 5.77
CA LEU A 112 0.98 -15.64 5.35
C LEU A 112 0.28 -16.06 4.05
N PHE A 113 -0.97 -15.67 3.85
CA PHE A 113 -1.69 -15.88 2.59
C PHE A 113 -0.98 -15.20 1.41
N PHE A 114 -0.57 -13.93 1.55
CA PHE A 114 0.18 -13.23 0.51
C PHE A 114 1.55 -13.85 0.25
N VAL A 115 2.24 -14.28 1.30
CA VAL A 115 3.53 -15.00 1.17
C VAL A 115 3.34 -16.32 0.43
N THR A 116 2.26 -17.06 0.74
CA THR A 116 1.96 -18.33 0.07
C THR A 116 1.73 -18.15 -1.42
N ILE A 117 1.01 -17.08 -1.83
CA ILE A 117 0.83 -16.74 -3.25
C ILE A 117 2.19 -16.51 -3.95
N LEU A 118 3.15 -15.90 -3.26
CA LEU A 118 4.47 -15.63 -3.84
C LEU A 118 5.32 -16.90 -3.99
N TYR A 119 5.26 -17.82 -3.02
CA TYR A 119 6.16 -18.97 -2.98
C TYR A 119 5.58 -20.24 -3.61
N HIS A 120 4.26 -20.49 -3.52
CA HIS A 120 3.63 -21.70 -4.03
C HIS A 120 3.02 -21.51 -5.41
N HIS A 121 3.71 -22.01 -6.44
CA HIS A 121 3.29 -21.93 -7.85
C HIS A 121 1.91 -22.55 -8.09
N GLU A 122 1.65 -23.75 -7.57
CA GLU A 122 0.36 -24.44 -7.76
C GLU A 122 -0.81 -23.70 -7.10
N PHE A 123 -0.58 -23.18 -5.89
CA PHE A 123 -1.59 -22.39 -5.17
C PHE A 123 -1.91 -21.11 -5.94
N ARG A 124 -0.88 -20.42 -6.42
CA ARG A 124 -1.01 -19.21 -7.23
C ARG A 124 -1.81 -19.46 -8.50
N ASN A 125 -1.50 -20.53 -9.25
CA ASN A 125 -2.18 -20.86 -10.49
C ASN A 125 -3.65 -21.18 -10.25
N LYS A 126 -3.97 -21.97 -9.22
CA LYS A 126 -5.37 -22.27 -8.86
C LYS A 126 -6.16 -20.99 -8.55
N TRP A 127 -5.57 -20.06 -7.82
CA TRP A 127 -6.21 -18.78 -7.49
C TRP A 127 -6.28 -17.85 -8.70
N ALA A 128 -5.25 -17.76 -9.53
CA ALA A 128 -5.25 -16.97 -10.77
C ALA A 128 -6.36 -17.39 -11.71
N VAL A 129 -6.53 -18.70 -11.94
CA VAL A 129 -7.62 -19.26 -12.77
C VAL A 129 -8.99 -18.97 -12.15
N ARG A 130 -9.14 -19.11 -10.83
CA ARG A 130 -10.40 -18.81 -10.12
C ARG A 130 -10.78 -17.32 -10.25
N ILE A 131 -9.81 -16.43 -10.07
CA ILE A 131 -9.99 -14.97 -10.21
C ILE A 131 -10.33 -14.64 -11.67
N TYR A 132 -9.65 -15.26 -12.65
CA TYR A 132 -9.96 -15.09 -14.07
C TYR A 132 -11.43 -15.43 -14.40
N HIS A 133 -11.92 -16.59 -13.96
CA HIS A 133 -13.31 -16.97 -14.17
C HIS A 133 -14.29 -16.02 -13.47
N LEU A 134 -13.96 -15.59 -12.24
CA LEU A 134 -14.77 -14.64 -11.49
C LEU A 134 -14.86 -13.28 -12.20
N LEU A 135 -13.73 -12.77 -12.68
CA LEU A 135 -13.65 -11.52 -13.43
C LEU A 135 -14.38 -11.62 -14.76
N ASN A 136 -14.23 -12.73 -15.50
CA ASN A 136 -14.93 -12.93 -16.76
C ASN A 136 -16.45 -13.02 -16.56
N ASN A 137 -16.92 -13.74 -15.56
CA ASN A 137 -18.34 -13.79 -15.23
C ASN A 137 -18.88 -12.40 -14.88
N PHE A 138 -18.13 -11.64 -14.09
CA PHE A 138 -18.51 -10.27 -13.72
C PHE A 138 -18.52 -9.33 -14.94
N LEU A 139 -17.47 -9.34 -15.75
CA LEU A 139 -17.38 -8.54 -16.97
C LEU A 139 -18.46 -8.91 -17.98
N TYR A 140 -18.79 -10.19 -18.13
CA TYR A 140 -19.84 -10.66 -19.01
C TYR A 140 -21.21 -10.12 -18.61
N ILE A 141 -21.51 -10.08 -17.30
CA ILE A 141 -22.77 -9.54 -16.79
C ILE A 141 -22.93 -8.05 -17.12
N PHE A 142 -21.84 -7.24 -17.00
CA PHE A 142 -21.91 -5.79 -17.15
C PHE A 142 -21.58 -5.27 -18.56
N SER A 143 -20.69 -5.92 -19.28
CA SER A 143 -20.18 -5.40 -20.57
C SER A 143 -20.26 -6.38 -21.74
N LYS A 144 -20.72 -7.61 -21.53
CA LYS A 144 -20.72 -8.72 -22.51
C LYS A 144 -19.36 -8.93 -23.19
N LYS A 145 -18.27 -8.55 -22.51
CA LYS A 145 -16.89 -8.74 -22.97
C LYS A 145 -16.21 -9.76 -22.08
N GLU A 146 -15.35 -10.57 -22.68
CA GLU A 146 -14.51 -11.53 -21.97
C GLU A 146 -13.04 -11.15 -22.15
N ILE A 147 -12.22 -11.47 -21.16
CA ILE A 147 -10.77 -11.35 -21.27
C ILE A 147 -10.28 -12.53 -22.12
N PRO A 148 -9.57 -12.29 -23.24
CA PRO A 148 -9.04 -13.38 -24.06
C PRO A 148 -8.13 -14.30 -23.24
N GLN A 149 -8.23 -15.60 -23.47
CA GLN A 149 -7.42 -16.58 -22.74
C GLN A 149 -5.91 -16.41 -22.99
N GLU A 150 -5.55 -15.90 -24.16
CA GLU A 150 -4.16 -15.58 -24.51
C GLU A 150 -3.60 -14.45 -23.65
N ASP A 151 -4.38 -13.38 -23.44
CA ASP A 151 -3.99 -12.26 -22.57
C ASP A 151 -3.80 -12.72 -21.12
N PHE A 152 -4.66 -13.64 -20.65
CA PHE A 152 -4.53 -14.23 -19.33
C PHE A 152 -3.25 -15.08 -19.20
N LYS A 153 -2.94 -15.94 -20.19
CA LYS A 153 -1.70 -16.73 -20.19
C LYS A 153 -0.44 -15.86 -20.24
N ASN A 154 -0.46 -14.81 -21.05
CA ASN A 154 0.63 -13.85 -21.13
C ASN A 154 0.83 -13.12 -19.78
N PHE A 155 -0.27 -12.73 -19.14
CA PHE A 155 -0.24 -12.14 -17.82
C PHE A 155 0.34 -13.11 -16.77
N GLU A 156 -0.10 -14.37 -16.75
CA GLU A 156 0.39 -15.41 -15.85
C GLU A 156 1.89 -15.66 -16.02
N SER A 157 2.36 -15.77 -17.28
CA SER A 157 3.77 -15.94 -17.60
C SER A 157 4.62 -14.77 -17.07
N GLN A 158 4.19 -13.53 -17.32
CA GLN A 158 4.90 -12.33 -16.85
C GLN A 158 4.86 -12.21 -15.32
N LEU A 159 3.75 -12.61 -14.66
CA LEU A 159 3.65 -12.66 -13.21
C LEU A 159 4.67 -13.63 -12.62
N ASN A 160 4.79 -14.81 -13.21
CA ASN A 160 5.77 -15.82 -12.82
C ASN A 160 7.19 -15.28 -12.99
N GLU A 161 7.51 -14.65 -14.11
CA GLU A 161 8.81 -14.02 -14.34
C GLU A 161 9.14 -12.95 -13.28
N GLY A 162 8.17 -12.11 -12.94
CA GLY A 162 8.33 -11.10 -11.88
C GLY A 162 8.66 -11.73 -10.53
N ILE A 163 7.99 -12.84 -10.18
CA ILE A 163 8.23 -13.56 -8.92
C ILE A 163 9.61 -14.24 -8.92
N ILE A 164 10.02 -14.83 -10.04
CA ILE A 164 11.36 -15.42 -10.19
C ILE A 164 12.43 -14.36 -9.94
N LYS A 165 12.32 -13.17 -10.55
CA LYS A 165 13.25 -12.05 -10.32
C LYS A 165 13.35 -11.65 -8.84
N ILE A 166 12.22 -11.61 -8.13
CA ILE A 166 12.20 -11.36 -6.68
C ILE A 166 12.98 -12.46 -5.93
N HIS A 167 12.78 -13.71 -6.33
CA HIS A 167 13.46 -14.86 -5.69
C HIS A 167 14.97 -14.86 -5.93
N GLU A 168 15.39 -14.56 -7.15
CA GLU A 168 16.81 -14.44 -7.53
C GLU A 168 17.50 -13.31 -6.77
N ARG A 169 16.80 -12.20 -6.56
CA ARG A 169 17.33 -11.00 -5.89
C ARG A 169 16.82 -10.84 -4.45
N LYS A 170 16.47 -11.92 -3.77
CA LYS A 170 15.94 -11.92 -2.40
C LYS A 170 16.85 -11.20 -1.39
N TYR A 171 18.15 -11.16 -1.63
CA TYR A 171 19.12 -10.45 -0.78
C TYR A 171 18.97 -8.91 -0.81
N GLU A 172 18.21 -8.37 -1.74
CA GLU A 172 17.87 -6.95 -1.79
C GLU A 172 16.57 -6.62 -1.03
N LEU A 173 15.74 -7.63 -0.72
CA LEU A 173 14.50 -7.47 0.05
C LEU A 173 14.69 -6.83 1.44
N PRO A 174 15.78 -7.05 2.18
CA PRO A 174 16.01 -6.39 3.47
C PRO A 174 15.96 -4.85 3.38
N LYS A 175 16.36 -4.26 2.25
CA LYS A 175 16.23 -2.81 2.04
C LYS A 175 14.76 -2.39 1.95
N VAL A 176 13.93 -3.18 1.26
CA VAL A 176 12.49 -2.93 1.18
C VAL A 176 11.84 -3.05 2.55
N VAL A 177 12.21 -4.10 3.31
CA VAL A 177 11.76 -4.31 4.69
C VAL A 177 12.14 -3.12 5.58
N LEU A 178 13.36 -2.61 5.46
CA LEU A 178 13.81 -1.41 6.19
C LEU A 178 12.94 -0.20 5.88
N TYR A 179 12.63 0.07 4.61
CA TYR A 179 11.77 1.20 4.23
C TYR A 179 10.33 1.03 4.72
N VAL A 180 9.80 -0.20 4.72
CA VAL A 180 8.48 -0.50 5.30
C VAL A 180 8.51 -0.33 6.82
N ALA A 181 9.57 -0.77 7.50
CA ALA A 181 9.71 -0.61 8.95
C ALA A 181 9.80 0.88 9.33
N LEU A 182 10.57 1.68 8.60
CA LEU A 182 10.66 3.12 8.81
C LEU A 182 9.31 3.81 8.62
N ASP A 183 8.51 3.37 7.66
CA ASP A 183 7.15 3.90 7.44
C ASP A 183 6.24 3.60 8.65
N TRP A 184 6.22 2.36 9.15
CA TRP A 184 5.45 2.00 10.34
C TRP A 184 5.92 2.70 11.60
N ILE A 185 7.24 2.78 11.80
CA ILE A 185 7.84 3.52 12.94
C ILE A 185 7.42 4.99 12.88
N SER A 186 7.41 5.60 11.69
CA SER A 186 6.96 6.99 11.52
C SER A 186 5.50 7.18 11.93
N ASN A 187 4.62 6.24 11.56
CA ASN A 187 3.21 6.28 11.94
C ASN A 187 3.02 6.12 13.45
N ILE A 188 3.78 5.21 14.08
CA ILE A 188 3.76 5.03 15.55
C ILE A 188 4.31 6.28 16.26
N LEU A 189 5.33 6.93 15.70
CA LEU A 189 5.85 8.19 16.24
C LEU A 189 4.83 9.33 16.15
N ILE A 190 4.08 9.44 15.05
CA ILE A 190 2.99 10.42 14.93
C ILE A 190 1.99 10.20 16.07
N LEU A 191 1.58 8.96 16.30
CA LEU A 191 0.65 8.61 17.37
C LEU A 191 1.24 8.89 18.77
N PHE A 192 2.53 8.59 18.96
CA PHE A 192 3.23 8.92 20.21
C PHE A 192 3.21 10.43 20.51
N PHE A 193 3.53 11.24 19.50
CA PHE A 193 3.49 12.70 19.66
C PHE A 193 2.07 13.23 19.85
N ALA A 194 1.05 12.59 19.26
CA ALA A 194 -0.34 12.91 19.51
C ALA A 194 -0.72 12.71 20.97
N PHE A 195 -0.31 11.59 21.60
CA PHE A 195 -0.50 11.37 23.04
C PHE A 195 0.29 12.37 23.90
N LYS A 196 1.50 12.72 23.49
CA LYS A 196 2.30 13.73 24.16
C LYS A 196 1.63 15.13 24.12
N ALA A 197 0.98 15.45 23.00
CA ALA A 197 0.26 16.73 22.84
C ALA A 197 -0.94 16.86 23.81
N VAL A 198 -1.59 15.74 24.16
CA VAL A 198 -2.67 15.73 25.18
C VAL A 198 -2.15 15.43 26.60
N SER A 199 -0.84 15.58 26.83
CA SER A 199 -0.19 15.39 28.13
C SER A 199 -0.37 14.00 28.72
N VAL A 200 -0.40 12.96 27.89
CA VAL A 200 -0.46 11.55 28.30
C VAL A 200 0.89 10.90 28.13
N LYS A 201 1.40 10.30 29.21
CA LYS A 201 2.57 9.42 29.16
C LYS A 201 2.13 8.01 28.82
N ILE A 202 2.49 7.52 27.65
CA ILE A 202 2.13 6.18 27.19
C ILE A 202 3.38 5.34 26.96
N SER A 203 3.34 4.05 27.37
CA SER A 203 4.41 3.11 27.07
C SER A 203 4.32 2.64 25.61
N PHE A 204 5.47 2.25 25.05
CA PHE A 204 5.51 1.73 23.67
C PHE A 204 4.56 0.54 23.46
N ALA A 205 4.50 -0.38 24.42
CA ALA A 205 3.60 -1.53 24.36
C ALA A 205 2.13 -1.11 24.23
N LYS A 206 1.63 -0.26 25.15
CA LYS A 206 0.25 0.26 25.09
C LYS A 206 -0.01 1.01 23.77
N LEU A 207 0.97 1.81 23.31
CA LEU A 207 0.87 2.57 22.07
C LEU A 207 0.64 1.63 20.86
N VAL A 208 1.47 0.59 20.72
CA VAL A 208 1.42 -0.37 19.62
C VAL A 208 0.15 -1.23 19.68
N ILE A 209 -0.26 -1.67 20.87
CA ILE A 209 -1.48 -2.47 21.04
C ILE A 209 -2.72 -1.67 20.59
N GLY A 210 -2.90 -0.44 21.06
CA GLY A 210 -4.03 0.39 20.61
C GLY A 210 -3.96 0.72 19.12
N PHE A 211 -2.77 0.92 18.56
CA PHE A 211 -2.56 1.08 17.13
C PHE A 211 -3.00 -0.17 16.35
N ALA A 212 -2.70 -1.37 16.85
CA ALA A 212 -3.11 -2.63 16.24
C ALA A 212 -4.65 -2.75 16.11
N PHE A 213 -5.39 -2.41 17.15
CA PHE A 213 -6.86 -2.39 17.11
C PHE A 213 -7.38 -1.45 16.01
N GLY A 214 -6.77 -0.28 15.87
CA GLY A 214 -7.12 0.64 14.79
C GLY A 214 -6.84 0.07 13.41
N MET A 215 -5.68 -0.57 13.21
CA MET A 215 -5.29 -1.13 11.93
C MET A 215 -6.20 -2.29 11.50
N ILE A 216 -6.64 -3.13 12.43
CA ILE A 216 -7.61 -4.21 12.16
C ILE A 216 -8.89 -3.63 11.57
N MET A 217 -9.38 -2.52 12.12
CA MET A 217 -10.61 -1.88 11.63
C MET A 217 -10.46 -1.28 10.20
N THR A 218 -9.26 -0.95 9.78
CA THR A 218 -9.05 -0.45 8.40
C THR A 218 -9.10 -1.54 7.33
N ILE A 219 -8.92 -2.80 7.72
CA ILE A 219 -8.96 -3.95 6.80
C ILE A 219 -10.41 -4.35 6.49
N ILE A 220 -11.31 -4.13 7.44
CA ILE A 220 -12.72 -4.46 7.28
C ILE A 220 -13.37 -3.41 6.35
N PRO A 221 -13.84 -3.79 5.14
CA PRO A 221 -14.30 -2.85 4.13
C PRO A 221 -15.74 -2.37 4.38
N ILE A 222 -16.05 -1.94 5.60
CA ILE A 222 -17.39 -1.45 5.97
C ILE A 222 -17.46 0.07 5.78
N LEU A 223 -16.44 0.79 6.24
CA LEU A 223 -16.39 2.24 6.22
C LEU A 223 -15.17 2.76 5.46
N PRO A 224 -15.30 3.83 4.67
CA PRO A 224 -14.17 4.42 3.96
C PRO A 224 -13.02 4.75 4.91
N GLY A 225 -11.85 4.16 4.69
CA GLY A 225 -10.67 4.35 5.54
C GLY A 225 -10.85 3.99 7.01
N GLY A 226 -11.87 3.19 7.35
CA GLY A 226 -12.21 2.87 8.73
C GLY A 226 -12.68 4.09 9.53
N LEU A 227 -13.22 5.15 8.88
CA LEU A 227 -13.69 6.36 9.56
C LEU A 227 -14.73 6.02 10.65
N GLY A 228 -14.51 6.53 11.84
CA GLY A 228 -15.31 6.24 13.03
C GLY A 228 -14.92 4.92 13.71
N ALA A 229 -14.82 3.82 12.98
CA ALA A 229 -14.49 2.51 13.52
C ALA A 229 -13.06 2.41 14.04
N MET A 230 -12.08 2.94 13.27
CA MET A 230 -10.68 2.98 13.69
C MET A 230 -10.51 3.82 14.96
N GLU A 231 -11.10 5.01 14.99
CA GLU A 231 -11.01 5.94 16.11
C GLU A 231 -11.66 5.34 17.36
N ALA A 232 -12.84 4.75 17.20
CA ALA A 232 -13.54 4.10 18.31
C ALA A 232 -12.74 2.91 18.85
N ALA A 233 -12.24 2.02 17.97
CA ALA A 233 -11.46 0.86 18.37
C ALA A 233 -10.16 1.25 19.10
N MET A 234 -9.42 2.24 18.57
CA MET A 234 -8.21 2.74 19.22
C MET A 234 -8.52 3.37 20.56
N ALA A 235 -9.51 4.27 20.64
CA ALA A 235 -9.85 4.96 21.88
C ALA A 235 -10.35 3.96 22.95
N THR A 236 -11.17 2.98 22.56
CA THR A 236 -11.62 1.89 23.45
C THR A 236 -10.44 1.06 23.95
N ALA A 237 -9.53 0.66 23.08
CA ALA A 237 -8.33 -0.09 23.47
C ALA A 237 -7.47 0.70 24.47
N TYR A 238 -7.27 2.00 24.24
CA TYR A 238 -6.52 2.87 25.16
C TYR A 238 -7.27 3.06 26.48
N PHE A 239 -8.59 3.18 26.46
CA PHE A 239 -9.39 3.28 27.66
C PHE A 239 -9.28 2.03 28.54
N HIS A 240 -9.32 0.84 27.97
CA HIS A 240 -9.05 -0.42 28.69
C HIS A 240 -7.60 -0.58 29.19
N MET A 241 -6.70 0.28 28.75
CA MET A 241 -5.32 0.36 29.21
C MET A 241 -5.06 1.55 30.15
N ASP A 242 -6.10 2.01 30.89
CA ASP A 242 -6.06 3.07 31.90
C ASP A 242 -5.75 4.48 31.35
N ILE A 243 -6.13 4.77 30.12
CA ILE A 243 -6.04 6.12 29.54
C ILE A 243 -7.46 6.71 29.48
N ALA A 244 -7.64 7.92 30.04
CA ALA A 244 -8.94 8.59 30.02
C ALA A 244 -9.49 8.69 28.59
N TRP A 245 -10.77 8.33 28.39
CA TRP A 245 -11.43 8.27 27.09
C TRP A 245 -11.28 9.57 26.29
N GLU A 246 -11.48 10.72 26.94
CA GLU A 246 -11.41 12.02 26.29
C GLU A 246 -10.01 12.31 25.73
N LYS A 247 -8.96 11.91 26.48
CA LYS A 247 -7.57 12.06 26.03
C LYS A 247 -7.23 11.06 24.92
N ALA A 248 -7.72 9.83 25.04
CA ALA A 248 -7.51 8.80 24.01
C ALA A 248 -8.12 9.23 22.68
N ILE A 249 -9.39 9.64 22.65
CA ILE A 249 -10.07 10.03 21.42
C ILE A 249 -9.44 11.28 20.78
N VAL A 250 -9.04 12.27 21.59
CA VAL A 250 -8.37 13.48 21.05
C VAL A 250 -7.01 13.13 20.45
N ALA A 251 -6.20 12.29 21.11
CA ALA A 251 -4.93 11.84 20.58
C ALA A 251 -5.10 11.07 19.26
N VAL A 252 -6.09 10.19 19.18
CA VAL A 252 -6.39 9.43 17.95
C VAL A 252 -6.88 10.36 16.84
N LEU A 253 -7.69 11.37 17.14
CA LEU A 253 -8.11 12.36 16.14
C LEU A 253 -6.92 13.19 15.61
N ILE A 254 -6.02 13.63 16.50
CA ILE A 254 -4.77 14.30 16.08
C ILE A 254 -3.96 13.37 15.17
N PHE A 255 -3.78 12.10 15.56
CA PHE A 255 -3.12 11.11 14.72
C PHE A 255 -3.76 11.01 13.33
N ARG A 256 -5.09 10.99 13.22
CA ARG A 256 -5.81 10.91 11.94
C ARG A 256 -5.59 12.13 11.06
N VAL A 257 -5.42 13.31 11.62
CA VAL A 257 -5.09 14.51 10.83
C VAL A 257 -3.76 14.31 10.10
N PHE A 258 -2.74 13.82 10.79
CA PHE A 258 -1.40 13.64 10.21
C PHE A 258 -1.27 12.36 9.36
N TYR A 259 -1.93 11.28 9.75
CA TYR A 259 -1.88 10.00 9.05
C TYR A 259 -2.78 9.97 7.81
N TYR A 260 -3.91 10.63 7.84
CA TYR A 260 -4.97 10.53 6.83
C TYR A 260 -5.24 11.84 6.10
N LEU A 261 -5.59 12.91 6.82
CA LEU A 261 -6.10 14.14 6.21
C LEU A 261 -5.02 14.90 5.45
N ILE A 262 -3.88 15.17 6.06
CA ILE A 262 -2.78 15.91 5.43
C ILE A 262 -2.25 15.18 4.19
N PRO A 263 -1.90 13.87 4.25
CA PRO A 263 -1.49 13.12 3.06
C PRO A 263 -2.56 13.13 1.96
N SER A 264 -3.84 13.09 2.33
CA SER A 264 -4.95 13.10 1.37
C SER A 264 -5.03 14.41 0.60
N ILE A 265 -4.89 15.54 1.29
CA ILE A 265 -4.87 16.86 0.64
C ILE A 265 -3.67 16.98 -0.31
N ILE A 266 -2.48 16.58 0.16
CA ILE A 266 -1.25 16.62 -0.66
C ILE A 266 -1.39 15.72 -1.89
N SER A 267 -2.03 14.55 -1.76
CA SER A 267 -2.18 13.60 -2.85
C SER A 267 -2.97 14.15 -4.04
N ILE A 268 -3.89 15.07 -3.82
CA ILE A 268 -4.66 15.74 -4.89
C ILE A 268 -3.70 16.50 -5.81
N PHE A 269 -2.83 17.32 -5.24
CA PHE A 269 -1.85 18.09 -6.02
C PHE A 269 -0.82 17.18 -6.70
N VAL A 270 -0.36 16.15 -5.99
CA VAL A 270 0.57 15.15 -6.51
C VAL A 270 -0.04 14.39 -7.69
N TYR A 271 -1.32 14.01 -7.62
CA TYR A 271 -2.01 13.34 -8.72
C TYR A 271 -2.02 14.17 -10.00
N PHE A 272 -2.33 15.46 -9.91
CA PHE A 272 -2.27 16.35 -11.07
C PHE A 272 -0.83 16.48 -11.61
N GLY A 273 0.17 16.58 -10.73
CA GLY A 273 1.58 16.56 -11.12
C GLY A 273 1.99 15.29 -11.87
N LEU A 274 1.54 14.12 -11.38
CA LEU A 274 1.78 12.83 -12.03
C LEU A 274 1.10 12.74 -13.40
N LYS A 275 -0.11 13.27 -13.55
CA LYS A 275 -0.85 13.29 -14.81
C LYS A 275 -0.18 14.19 -15.85
N ILE A 276 0.34 15.34 -15.46
CA ILE A 276 1.07 16.25 -16.34
C ILE A 276 2.42 15.67 -16.78
N SER A 277 3.06 14.86 -15.92
CA SER A 277 4.37 14.24 -16.19
C SER A 277 4.29 12.90 -16.92
N GLU A 278 3.11 12.47 -17.37
CA GLU A 278 2.95 11.21 -18.12
C GLU A 278 3.86 11.20 -19.36
N PRO A 279 4.56 10.08 -19.64
CA PRO A 279 5.48 9.99 -20.78
C PRO A 279 4.81 10.28 -22.12
N LYS A 280 3.54 9.95 -22.30
CA LYS A 280 2.75 10.24 -23.50
C LYS A 280 2.67 11.74 -23.79
N PHE A 281 2.50 12.56 -22.77
CA PHE A 281 2.47 14.02 -22.90
C PHE A 281 3.83 14.60 -23.28
N ARG A 282 4.91 13.98 -22.80
CA ARG A 282 6.30 14.37 -23.12
C ARG A 282 6.65 13.97 -24.57
N TYR A 283 6.16 12.81 -25.03
CA TYR A 283 6.42 12.30 -26.38
C TYR A 283 5.68 13.13 -27.45
N GLU A 284 4.40 13.44 -27.23
CA GLU A 284 3.63 14.31 -28.13
C GLU A 284 4.22 15.73 -28.19
N LYS A 285 4.68 16.29 -27.07
CA LYS A 285 5.37 17.58 -27.04
C LYS A 285 6.71 17.53 -27.76
N PHE A 286 7.44 16.41 -27.67
CA PHE A 286 8.70 16.17 -28.36
C PHE A 286 8.50 16.05 -29.87
N ILE A 287 7.51 15.27 -30.33
CA ILE A 287 7.15 15.15 -31.75
C ILE A 287 6.67 16.50 -32.31
N LYS A 288 5.83 17.23 -31.57
CA LYS A 288 5.34 18.55 -31.97
C LYS A 288 6.48 19.58 -32.09
N ASN A 289 7.51 19.47 -31.26
CA ASN A 289 8.71 20.30 -31.36
C ASN A 289 9.62 19.87 -32.49
N MET A 290 9.79 18.57 -32.76
CA MET A 290 10.56 18.08 -33.91
C MET A 290 9.90 18.45 -35.25
N GLY A 291 8.56 18.35 -35.34
CA GLY A 291 7.81 18.77 -36.51
C GLY A 291 7.95 20.28 -36.83
N LYS A 292 8.10 21.13 -35.79
CA LYS A 292 8.37 22.54 -35.95
C LYS A 292 9.81 22.80 -36.44
N THR A 293 10.78 22.02 -36.00
CA THR A 293 12.19 22.14 -36.40
C THR A 293 12.42 21.69 -37.86
N HIS A 294 11.68 20.66 -38.31
CA HIS A 294 11.72 20.22 -39.70
C HIS A 294 11.09 21.25 -40.65
N LYS A 295 9.93 21.82 -40.31
CA LYS A 295 9.32 22.91 -41.12
C LYS A 295 10.18 24.16 -41.20
N HIS A 296 11.00 24.44 -40.19
CA HIS A 296 11.91 25.59 -40.23
C HIS A 296 13.13 25.30 -41.08
N LYS A 297 13.58 24.05 -41.24
CA LYS A 297 14.67 23.67 -42.16
C LYS A 297 14.23 23.56 -43.60
N GLU A 298 12.99 23.16 -43.90
CA GLU A 298 12.48 23.14 -45.27
C GLU A 298 12.27 24.56 -45.83
N ASN A 299 11.88 25.55 -45.02
CA ASN A 299 11.71 26.93 -45.43
C ASN A 299 13.06 27.68 -45.66
N ILE A 300 14.20 27.13 -45.24
CA ILE A 300 15.52 27.73 -45.43
C ILE A 300 16.19 27.23 -46.75
N ASN A 301 15.67 26.13 -47.34
CA ASN A 301 16.26 25.53 -48.56
C ASN A 301 15.56 25.95 -49.86
N TYR A 302 14.66 26.92 -49.85
CA TYR A 302 14.00 27.44 -51.09
C TYR A 302 14.39 28.87 -51.45
N ASP A 303 15.39 29.47 -50.74
CA ASP A 303 15.92 30.80 -51.03
C ASP A 303 17.42 30.75 -51.46
N ILE A 304 17.79 29.81 -52.37
CA ILE A 304 19.08 29.82 -53.08
C ILE A 304 18.83 29.54 -54.56
#